data_e9fd81c478518d2bc3d4d37e76fe7f21
#
_entry.id   e9fd81c478518d2bc3d4d37e76fe7f21
#
_cell.length_a   1.000
_cell.length_b   1.000
_cell.length_c   1.000
_cell.angle_alpha   90.00
_cell.angle_beta   90.00
_cell.angle_gamma   90.00
#
_symmetry.space_group_name_H-M   'P 1'
#
loop_
_entity.id
_entity.type
_entity.pdbx_description
1 polymer ?
#
loop_
_entity_poly.entity_id
_entity_poly.type
_entity_poly.pdbx_seq_one_letter_code
_entity_poly.pdbx_strand_id
1 'polypeptide(L)'
;MGFFKPNIESLEPLPTLDQVRLDAQRTAVIIVDMQNEFADPKGKLYLPSAQQIISSIRSLLSKARRKKVTIVYTMDTHYPGDLEFEDWGQHAVKNSWGWEIVDELKPEHGDIIIEKSRFDAFYNTMLDDILRARKIENLVVVGTVANICVLATISGAYMRGYRVYVPVNAIAYIDEVSLYVALYQATKVYRATLIEKAENVEFE
;
A
#
# COMPACT_ATOMS: atom_id res chain seq x y z
N MET A 1 -23.38 -20.41 -20.20
CA MET A 1 -22.81 -19.57 -19.11
C MET A 1 -22.77 -18.14 -19.63
N GLY A 2 -23.48 -17.18 -18.99
CA GLY A 2 -23.48 -15.77 -19.43
C GLY A 2 -22.31 -15.02 -18.82
N PHE A 3 -21.81 -13.99 -19.51
CA PHE A 3 -20.75 -13.14 -19.01
C PHE A 3 -21.30 -11.75 -18.71
N PHE A 4 -20.98 -11.21 -17.53
CA PHE A 4 -21.20 -9.80 -17.23
C PHE A 4 -20.12 -8.96 -17.92
N LYS A 5 -20.54 -8.03 -18.77
CA LYS A 5 -19.62 -7.08 -19.43
C LYS A 5 -20.00 -5.67 -19.00
N PRO A 6 -19.19 -5.02 -18.13
CA PRO A 6 -19.46 -3.65 -17.72
C PRO A 6 -19.22 -2.67 -18.88
N ASN A 7 -19.96 -1.57 -18.89
CA ASN A 7 -19.66 -0.44 -19.78
C ASN A 7 -18.57 0.43 -19.13
N ILE A 8 -17.32 0.21 -19.50
CA ILE A 8 -16.15 0.92 -18.94
C ILE A 8 -16.05 2.36 -19.47
N GLU A 9 -16.60 2.67 -20.63
CA GLU A 9 -16.56 4.02 -21.23
C GLU A 9 -17.35 5.06 -20.42
N SER A 10 -18.20 4.63 -19.48
CA SER A 10 -19.02 5.49 -18.63
C SER A 10 -18.42 5.76 -17.24
N LEU A 11 -17.17 5.35 -16.97
CA LEU A 11 -16.55 5.56 -15.67
C LEU A 11 -16.21 7.05 -15.49
N GLU A 12 -16.75 7.65 -14.41
CA GLU A 12 -16.46 9.04 -14.06
C GLU A 12 -15.04 9.17 -13.50
N PRO A 13 -14.33 10.27 -13.83
CA PRO A 13 -13.06 10.59 -13.21
C PRO A 13 -13.18 10.67 -11.68
N LEU A 14 -12.20 10.15 -10.96
CA LEU A 14 -12.14 10.27 -9.51
C LEU A 14 -11.44 11.58 -9.13
N PRO A 15 -11.97 12.35 -8.16
CA PRO A 15 -11.35 13.59 -7.73
C PRO A 15 -10.00 13.31 -7.05
N THR A 16 -8.98 14.07 -7.42
CA THR A 16 -7.65 14.06 -6.80
C THR A 16 -7.32 15.47 -6.28
N LEU A 17 -6.50 15.55 -5.25
CA LEU A 17 -5.86 16.79 -4.82
C LEU A 17 -4.50 16.93 -5.49
N ASP A 18 -4.19 18.16 -5.92
CA ASP A 18 -2.88 18.49 -6.46
C ASP A 18 -1.80 18.46 -5.38
N GLN A 19 -2.14 18.86 -4.14
CA GLN A 19 -1.21 18.89 -3.02
C GLN A 19 -1.94 18.67 -1.69
N VAL A 20 -1.23 18.06 -0.72
CA VAL A 20 -1.67 17.94 0.66
C VAL A 20 -0.53 18.28 1.62
N ARG A 21 -0.85 18.92 2.75
CA ARG A 21 0.06 19.13 3.89
C ARG A 21 -0.46 18.41 5.11
N LEU A 22 0.38 17.59 5.71
CA LEU A 22 0.03 16.71 6.82
C LEU A 22 0.96 16.96 8.00
N ASP A 23 0.41 16.97 9.20
CA ASP A 23 1.17 17.02 10.45
C ASP A 23 2.08 15.78 10.56
N ALA A 24 3.39 16.00 10.55
CA ALA A 24 4.39 14.93 10.58
C ALA A 24 4.28 14.04 11.83
N GLN A 25 3.89 14.62 12.98
CA GLN A 25 3.79 13.88 14.25
C GLN A 25 2.52 13.02 14.32
N ARG A 26 1.52 13.30 13.51
CA ARG A 26 0.23 12.60 13.48
C ARG A 26 0.02 11.78 12.20
N THR A 27 1.07 11.64 11.40
CA THR A 27 1.02 10.93 10.13
C THR A 27 1.97 9.75 10.11
N ALA A 28 1.53 8.64 9.51
CA ALA A 28 2.41 7.53 9.13
C ALA A 28 2.33 7.29 7.63
N VAL A 29 3.46 6.92 7.04
CA VAL A 29 3.54 6.38 5.67
C VAL A 29 3.56 4.87 5.76
N ILE A 30 2.59 4.21 5.11
CA ILE A 30 2.48 2.75 5.05
C ILE A 30 2.90 2.30 3.66
N ILE A 31 4.01 1.57 3.58
CA ILE A 31 4.53 0.97 2.36
C ILE A 31 4.05 -0.48 2.32
N VAL A 32 3.08 -0.77 1.45
CA VAL A 32 2.43 -2.08 1.39
C VAL A 32 3.20 -3.00 0.45
N ASP A 33 3.79 -4.06 1.01
CA ASP A 33 4.31 -5.25 0.35
C ASP A 33 5.26 -5.00 -0.85
N MET A 34 6.11 -3.99 -0.75
CA MET A 34 7.11 -3.70 -1.79
C MET A 34 8.29 -4.68 -1.71
N GLN A 35 7.97 -5.97 -1.91
CA GLN A 35 8.88 -7.11 -1.82
C GLN A 35 9.36 -7.56 -3.21
N ASN A 36 10.47 -8.28 -3.25
CA ASN A 36 11.01 -8.85 -4.50
C ASN A 36 10.00 -9.74 -5.22
N GLU A 37 9.13 -10.44 -4.48
CA GLU A 37 8.07 -11.29 -5.03
C GLU A 37 7.17 -10.54 -6.02
N PHE A 38 6.89 -9.25 -5.73
CA PHE A 38 5.93 -8.44 -6.49
C PHE A 38 6.58 -7.36 -7.35
N ALA A 39 7.74 -6.84 -6.96
CA ALA A 39 8.33 -5.66 -7.59
C ALA A 39 9.65 -5.93 -8.35
N ASP A 40 10.24 -7.12 -8.23
CA ASP A 40 11.40 -7.52 -9.03
C ASP A 40 10.96 -8.45 -10.18
N PRO A 41 11.50 -8.30 -11.41
CA PRO A 41 11.17 -9.17 -12.55
C PRO A 41 11.38 -10.67 -12.34
N LYS A 42 12.15 -11.09 -11.33
CA LYS A 42 12.36 -12.50 -10.96
C LYS A 42 11.33 -13.01 -9.96
N GLY A 43 10.50 -12.14 -9.41
CA GLY A 43 9.42 -12.52 -8.48
C GLY A 43 8.34 -13.34 -9.18
N LYS A 44 7.75 -14.29 -8.47
CA LYS A 44 6.73 -15.18 -9.06
C LYS A 44 5.41 -14.46 -9.34
N LEU A 45 5.09 -13.45 -8.56
CA LEU A 45 3.91 -12.62 -8.71
C LEU A 45 4.29 -11.20 -9.16
N TYR A 46 5.34 -11.10 -9.99
CA TYR A 46 5.85 -9.82 -10.47
C TYR A 46 4.80 -9.00 -11.22
N LEU A 47 4.72 -7.72 -10.85
CA LEU A 47 3.91 -6.70 -11.47
C LEU A 47 4.80 -5.58 -12.04
N PRO A 48 4.83 -5.35 -13.36
CA PRO A 48 5.60 -4.25 -13.94
C PRO A 48 5.26 -2.88 -13.33
N SER A 49 4.00 -2.65 -12.96
CA SER A 49 3.55 -1.44 -12.28
C SER A 49 4.20 -1.27 -10.90
N ALA A 50 4.49 -2.35 -10.16
CA ALA A 50 5.16 -2.28 -8.87
C ALA A 50 6.60 -1.78 -8.98
N GLN A 51 7.31 -2.16 -10.03
CA GLN A 51 8.65 -1.62 -10.31
C GLN A 51 8.59 -0.12 -10.67
N GLN A 52 7.59 0.30 -11.44
CA GLN A 52 7.45 1.69 -11.89
C GLN A 52 7.21 2.68 -10.75
N ILE A 53 6.55 2.27 -9.66
CA ILE A 53 6.23 3.16 -8.53
C ILE A 53 7.37 3.35 -7.54
N ILE A 54 8.47 2.58 -7.64
CA ILE A 54 9.60 2.65 -6.70
C ILE A 54 10.14 4.08 -6.56
N SER A 55 10.31 4.79 -7.67
CA SER A 55 10.85 6.17 -7.64
C SER A 55 9.93 7.14 -6.89
N SER A 56 8.62 7.04 -7.07
CA SER A 56 7.63 7.87 -6.38
C SER A 56 7.61 7.58 -4.87
N ILE A 57 7.69 6.30 -4.48
CA ILE A 57 7.79 5.91 -3.07
C ILE A 57 9.10 6.42 -2.46
N ARG A 58 10.24 6.32 -3.15
CA ARG A 58 11.52 6.88 -2.67
C ARG A 58 11.45 8.38 -2.43
N SER A 59 10.82 9.12 -3.34
CA SER A 59 10.62 10.57 -3.19
C SER A 59 9.81 10.88 -1.92
N LEU A 60 8.70 10.18 -1.71
CA LEU A 60 7.87 10.31 -0.50
C LEU A 60 8.66 9.99 0.77
N LEU A 61 9.38 8.86 0.80
CA LEU A 61 10.19 8.43 1.94
C LEU A 61 11.27 9.45 2.29
N SER A 62 11.93 10.03 1.29
CA SER A 62 12.94 11.08 1.52
C SER A 62 12.35 12.29 2.25
N LYS A 63 11.12 12.71 1.91
CA LYS A 63 10.42 13.80 2.61
C LYS A 63 9.99 13.37 4.02
N ALA A 64 9.40 12.19 4.14
CA ALA A 64 8.94 11.63 5.42
C ALA A 64 10.08 11.54 6.44
N ARG A 65 11.25 11.01 6.03
CA ARG A 65 12.42 10.88 6.89
C ARG A 65 12.96 12.22 7.36
N ARG A 66 13.06 13.22 6.46
CA ARG A 66 13.50 14.58 6.85
C ARG A 66 12.61 15.21 7.92
N LYS A 67 11.34 14.87 7.94
CA LYS A 67 10.33 15.38 8.89
C LYS A 67 10.07 14.42 10.06
N LYS A 68 10.79 13.30 10.14
CA LYS A 68 10.66 12.28 11.18
C LYS A 68 9.24 11.69 11.26
N VAL A 69 8.57 11.59 10.13
CA VAL A 69 7.27 10.92 9.99
C VAL A 69 7.44 9.43 10.32
N THR A 70 6.46 8.84 10.99
CA THR A 70 6.44 7.40 11.23
C THR A 70 6.35 6.65 9.90
N ILE A 71 7.30 5.74 9.65
CA ILE A 71 7.34 4.91 8.45
C ILE A 71 7.10 3.46 8.83
N VAL A 72 6.18 2.81 8.14
CA VAL A 72 5.81 1.41 8.34
C VAL A 72 5.88 0.68 7.01
N TYR A 73 6.59 -0.43 6.98
CA TYR A 73 6.57 -1.39 5.89
C TYR A 73 5.69 -2.56 6.29
N THR A 74 4.80 -2.98 5.41
CA THR A 74 4.19 -4.30 5.55
C THR A 74 4.93 -5.30 4.67
N MET A 75 4.96 -6.53 5.14
CA MET A 75 5.54 -7.65 4.40
C MET A 75 4.55 -8.79 4.40
N ASP A 76 4.06 -9.13 3.21
CA ASP A 76 3.30 -10.36 3.03
C ASP A 76 4.19 -11.55 3.40
N THR A 77 3.72 -12.40 4.32
CA THR A 77 4.59 -13.38 4.97
C THR A 77 3.86 -14.70 5.15
N HIS A 78 4.29 -15.69 4.41
CA HIS A 78 3.71 -17.03 4.44
C HIS A 78 4.68 -18.08 4.95
N TYR A 79 4.11 -19.14 5.48
CA TYR A 79 4.82 -20.33 5.97
C TYR A 79 4.39 -21.55 5.16
N PRO A 80 5.21 -22.63 5.11
CA PRO A 80 4.82 -23.87 4.45
C PRO A 80 3.45 -24.38 4.93
N GLY A 81 2.54 -24.63 3.99
CA GLY A 81 1.18 -25.09 4.29
C GLY A 81 0.14 -23.97 4.45
N ASP A 82 0.48 -22.73 4.14
CA ASP A 82 -0.52 -21.65 4.12
C ASP A 82 -1.59 -21.92 3.05
N LEU A 83 -2.86 -21.71 3.43
CA LEU A 83 -4.01 -21.97 2.56
C LEU A 83 -4.03 -21.06 1.33
N GLU A 84 -3.46 -19.86 1.39
CA GLU A 84 -3.37 -18.96 0.22
C GLU A 84 -2.55 -19.56 -0.93
N PHE A 85 -1.72 -20.55 -0.66
CA PHE A 85 -0.96 -21.23 -1.72
C PHE A 85 -1.84 -22.05 -2.67
N GLU A 86 -3.06 -22.39 -2.27
CA GLU A 86 -4.05 -23.06 -3.14
C GLU A 86 -4.54 -22.10 -4.24
N ASP A 87 -4.67 -20.82 -3.93
CA ASP A 87 -5.19 -19.80 -4.86
C ASP A 87 -4.07 -19.11 -5.65
N TRP A 88 -2.96 -18.75 -4.99
CA TRP A 88 -1.91 -17.90 -5.57
C TRP A 88 -0.59 -18.64 -5.84
N GLY A 89 -0.50 -19.92 -5.50
CA GLY A 89 0.76 -20.64 -5.49
C GLY A 89 1.69 -20.17 -4.36
N GLN A 90 2.81 -20.88 -4.20
CA GLN A 90 3.78 -20.57 -3.15
C GLN A 90 4.51 -19.26 -3.46
N HIS A 91 4.29 -18.23 -2.66
CA HIS A 91 4.86 -16.89 -2.77
C HIS A 91 5.22 -16.32 -1.40
N ALA A 92 6.02 -15.27 -1.37
CA ALA A 92 6.40 -14.49 -0.17
C ALA A 92 6.69 -15.36 1.07
N VAL A 93 7.33 -16.54 0.86
CA VAL A 93 7.68 -17.45 1.96
C VAL A 93 8.74 -16.79 2.83
N LYS A 94 8.50 -16.76 4.13
CA LYS A 94 9.40 -16.10 5.09
C LYS A 94 10.86 -16.55 4.91
N ASN A 95 11.76 -15.58 4.95
CA ASN A 95 13.21 -15.73 4.75
C ASN A 95 13.63 -16.20 3.33
N SER A 96 12.72 -16.22 2.36
CA SER A 96 13.10 -16.38 0.95
C SER A 96 13.52 -15.03 0.35
N TRP A 97 14.23 -15.06 -0.78
CA TRP A 97 14.58 -13.87 -1.53
C TRP A 97 13.33 -13.08 -1.97
N GLY A 98 12.26 -13.75 -2.40
CA GLY A 98 11.00 -13.11 -2.77
C GLY A 98 10.33 -12.36 -1.63
N TRP A 99 10.50 -12.83 -0.40
CA TRP A 99 9.96 -12.20 0.81
C TRP A 99 10.68 -10.90 1.18
N GLU A 100 11.94 -10.69 0.79
CA GLU A 100 12.69 -9.50 1.13
C GLU A 100 12.13 -8.25 0.42
N ILE A 101 12.19 -7.10 1.09
CA ILE A 101 11.86 -5.81 0.49
C ILE A 101 12.90 -5.49 -0.59
N VAL A 102 12.44 -4.93 -1.72
CA VAL A 102 13.34 -4.53 -2.82
C VAL A 102 14.45 -3.60 -2.35
N ASP A 103 15.64 -3.77 -2.89
CA ASP A 103 16.86 -3.06 -2.44
C ASP A 103 16.71 -1.54 -2.47
N GLU A 104 15.97 -1.01 -3.45
CA GLU A 104 15.75 0.42 -3.63
C GLU A 104 14.88 1.07 -2.53
N LEU A 105 14.12 0.25 -1.79
CA LEU A 105 13.22 0.68 -0.72
C LEU A 105 13.58 0.08 0.64
N LYS A 106 14.79 -0.43 0.82
CA LYS A 106 15.20 -1.04 2.10
C LYS A 106 14.86 -0.15 3.29
N PRO A 107 14.24 -0.73 4.34
CA PRO A 107 13.98 -0.01 5.57
C PRO A 107 15.26 0.52 6.21
N GLU A 108 15.18 1.71 6.80
CA GLU A 108 16.26 2.32 7.59
C GLU A 108 16.03 2.11 9.09
N HIS A 109 17.06 2.40 9.87
CA HIS A 109 16.96 2.31 11.33
C HIS A 109 15.83 3.23 11.85
N GLY A 110 14.90 2.65 12.58
CA GLY A 110 13.72 3.33 13.12
C GLY A 110 12.43 3.13 12.32
N ASP A 111 12.52 2.61 11.10
CA ASP A 111 11.35 2.17 10.34
C ASP A 111 10.73 0.92 11.00
N ILE A 112 9.42 0.80 10.92
CA ILE A 112 8.65 -0.28 11.52
C ILE A 112 8.37 -1.34 10.46
N ILE A 113 8.57 -2.61 10.80
CA ILE A 113 8.25 -3.75 9.94
C ILE A 113 7.04 -4.47 10.53
N ILE A 114 6.01 -4.68 9.72
CA ILE A 114 4.81 -5.46 10.04
C ILE A 114 4.74 -6.67 9.11
N GLU A 115 5.04 -7.84 9.63
CA GLU A 115 4.76 -9.08 8.93
C GLU A 115 3.26 -9.39 9.03
N LYS A 116 2.62 -9.66 7.91
CA LYS A 116 1.21 -10.03 7.84
C LYS A 116 1.03 -11.27 6.98
N SER A 117 0.04 -12.08 7.29
CA SER A 117 -0.26 -13.31 6.55
C SER A 117 -1.59 -13.23 5.79
N ARG A 118 -2.18 -12.05 5.69
CA ARG A 118 -3.41 -11.79 4.95
C ARG A 118 -3.33 -10.38 4.36
N PHE A 119 -4.25 -10.04 3.47
CA PHE A 119 -4.19 -8.80 2.69
C PHE A 119 -4.22 -7.53 3.54
N ASP A 120 -5.07 -7.48 4.58
CA ASP A 120 -5.18 -6.33 5.47
C ASP A 120 -4.01 -6.27 6.45
N ALA A 121 -3.27 -5.16 6.43
CA ALA A 121 -2.14 -4.92 7.33
C ALA A 121 -2.54 -4.85 8.82
N PHE A 122 -3.80 -4.63 9.12
CA PHE A 122 -4.32 -4.60 10.49
C PHE A 122 -4.80 -5.98 10.98
N TYR A 123 -4.95 -6.96 10.08
CA TYR A 123 -5.48 -8.26 10.46
C TYR A 123 -4.43 -9.10 11.20
N ASN A 124 -4.70 -9.38 12.48
CA ASN A 124 -3.81 -10.15 13.37
C ASN A 124 -2.36 -9.61 13.44
N THR A 125 -2.20 -8.29 13.42
CA THR A 125 -0.90 -7.62 13.55
C THR A 125 -0.94 -6.60 14.67
N MET A 126 0.24 -6.09 15.05
CA MET A 126 0.40 -5.02 16.03
C MET A 126 0.23 -3.61 15.43
N LEU A 127 -0.16 -3.49 14.16
CA LEU A 127 -0.15 -2.19 13.46
C LEU A 127 -1.01 -1.14 14.17
N ASP A 128 -2.25 -1.47 14.53
CA ASP A 128 -3.15 -0.52 15.19
C ASP A 128 -2.59 -0.04 16.54
N ASP A 129 -2.09 -0.97 17.36
CA ASP A 129 -1.51 -0.66 18.67
C ASP A 129 -0.31 0.30 18.53
N ILE A 130 0.57 0.04 17.57
CA ILE A 130 1.74 0.88 17.29
C ILE A 130 1.32 2.29 16.85
N LEU A 131 0.37 2.38 15.92
CA LEU A 131 -0.13 3.66 15.42
C LEU A 131 -0.83 4.48 16.53
N ARG A 132 -1.66 3.82 17.36
CA ARG A 132 -2.31 4.45 18.52
C ARG A 132 -1.30 4.94 19.55
N ALA A 133 -0.32 4.13 19.91
CA ALA A 133 0.72 4.52 20.86
C ALA A 133 1.51 5.76 20.38
N ARG A 134 1.63 5.95 19.06
CA ARG A 134 2.28 7.11 18.43
C ARG A 134 1.31 8.27 18.14
N LYS A 135 0.03 8.14 18.51
CA LYS A 135 -1.02 9.15 18.27
C LYS A 135 -1.20 9.49 16.78
N ILE A 136 -0.99 8.52 15.90
CA ILE A 136 -1.18 8.69 14.47
C ILE A 136 -2.69 8.79 14.16
N GLU A 137 -3.04 9.69 13.27
CA GLU A 137 -4.40 9.92 12.77
C GLU A 137 -4.51 9.81 11.26
N ASN A 138 -3.40 10.12 10.55
CA ASN A 138 -3.35 10.16 9.11
C ASN A 138 -2.43 9.07 8.59
N LEU A 139 -2.88 8.34 7.57
CA LEU A 139 -2.09 7.31 6.89
C LEU A 139 -1.92 7.67 5.42
N VAL A 140 -0.69 7.80 4.97
CA VAL A 140 -0.37 7.85 3.53
C VAL A 140 -0.06 6.43 3.11
N VAL A 141 -0.94 5.82 2.31
CA VAL A 141 -0.83 4.41 1.89
C VAL A 141 -0.32 4.33 0.46
N VAL A 142 0.77 3.59 0.26
CA VAL A 142 1.44 3.37 -1.03
C VAL A 142 1.83 1.89 -1.17
N GLY A 143 2.16 1.44 -2.37
CA GLY A 143 2.67 0.07 -2.60
C GLY A 143 1.77 -0.81 -3.47
N THR A 144 1.75 -2.12 -3.21
CA THR A 144 1.14 -3.14 -4.07
C THR A 144 0.21 -4.08 -3.30
N VAL A 145 -0.84 -4.63 -3.86
CA VAL A 145 -1.53 -4.37 -5.13
C VAL A 145 -2.79 -3.56 -4.86
N ALA A 146 -3.14 -2.64 -5.74
CA ALA A 146 -4.23 -1.68 -5.58
C ALA A 146 -5.52 -2.30 -5.02
N ASN A 147 -6.06 -3.31 -5.69
CA ASN A 147 -7.33 -3.95 -5.38
C ASN A 147 -7.22 -5.15 -4.40
N ILE A 148 -6.05 -5.41 -3.84
CA ILE A 148 -5.78 -6.51 -2.90
C ILE A 148 -5.28 -5.92 -1.59
N CYS A 149 -3.98 -5.99 -1.30
CA CYS A 149 -3.41 -5.59 0.00
C CYS A 149 -3.58 -4.09 0.30
N VAL A 150 -3.44 -3.23 -0.72
CA VAL A 150 -3.62 -1.78 -0.55
C VAL A 150 -5.07 -1.46 -0.16
N LEU A 151 -6.05 -1.95 -0.94
CA LEU A 151 -7.46 -1.70 -0.66
C LEU A 151 -7.90 -2.32 0.67
N ALA A 152 -7.46 -3.54 0.99
CA ALA A 152 -7.75 -4.19 2.26
C ALA A 152 -7.21 -3.37 3.45
N THR A 153 -5.98 -2.87 3.34
CA THR A 153 -5.36 -2.01 4.36
C THR A 153 -6.08 -0.67 4.50
N ILE A 154 -6.51 -0.05 3.39
CA ILE A 154 -7.33 1.18 3.40
C ILE A 154 -8.66 0.92 4.12
N SER A 155 -9.32 -0.20 3.82
CA SER A 155 -10.55 -0.61 4.51
C SER A 155 -10.33 -0.79 6.01
N GLY A 156 -9.30 -1.54 6.38
CA GLY A 156 -8.92 -1.74 7.79
C GLY A 156 -8.61 -0.44 8.53
N ALA A 157 -7.94 0.50 7.87
CA ALA A 157 -7.65 1.84 8.39
C ALA A 157 -8.94 2.65 8.63
N TYR A 158 -9.81 2.69 7.62
CA TYR A 158 -11.08 3.42 7.73
C TYR A 158 -11.95 2.91 8.87
N MET A 159 -12.10 1.60 9.01
CA MET A 159 -12.89 0.98 10.08
C MET A 159 -12.34 1.27 11.48
N ARG A 160 -11.07 1.69 11.59
CA ARG A 160 -10.40 2.10 12.84
C ARG A 160 -10.37 3.61 13.04
N GLY A 161 -10.96 4.39 12.11
CA GLY A 161 -11.10 5.85 12.20
C GLY A 161 -9.87 6.63 11.75
N TYR A 162 -8.91 6.01 11.04
CA TYR A 162 -7.81 6.74 10.41
C TYR A 162 -8.29 7.47 9.15
N ARG A 163 -7.70 8.66 8.90
CA ARG A 163 -7.82 9.36 7.62
C ARG A 163 -6.78 8.81 6.67
N VAL A 164 -7.20 8.43 5.48
CA VAL A 164 -6.32 7.80 4.50
C VAL A 164 -6.08 8.71 3.30
N TYR A 165 -4.83 8.83 2.90
CA TYR A 165 -4.34 9.58 1.76
C TYR A 165 -3.62 8.62 0.80
N VAL A 166 -3.96 8.67 -0.48
CA VAL A 166 -3.48 7.71 -1.48
C VAL A 166 -2.87 8.47 -2.66
N PRO A 167 -1.55 8.56 -2.75
CA PRO A 167 -0.87 9.06 -3.94
C PRO A 167 -1.02 8.05 -5.08
N VAL A 168 -1.76 8.42 -6.14
CA VAL A 168 -2.16 7.49 -7.21
C VAL A 168 -0.94 6.94 -7.97
N ASN A 169 0.08 7.79 -8.21
CA ASN A 169 1.31 7.37 -8.90
C ASN A 169 2.27 6.50 -8.05
N ALA A 170 1.87 6.17 -6.81
CA ALA A 170 2.63 5.30 -5.91
C ALA A 170 1.86 4.03 -5.54
N ILE A 171 0.85 3.65 -6.34
CA ILE A 171 0.06 2.43 -6.19
C ILE A 171 0.27 1.54 -7.41
N ALA A 172 0.70 0.30 -7.19
CA ALA A 172 0.83 -0.71 -8.23
C ALA A 172 -0.49 -1.45 -8.47
N TYR A 173 -0.70 -1.89 -9.70
CA TYR A 173 -1.95 -2.49 -10.14
C TYR A 173 -1.73 -3.58 -11.20
N ILE A 174 -2.69 -4.47 -11.35
CA ILE A 174 -2.68 -5.53 -12.36
C ILE A 174 -3.04 -4.93 -13.74
N ASP A 175 -4.12 -4.14 -13.76
CA ASP A 175 -4.64 -3.44 -14.93
C ASP A 175 -5.38 -2.15 -14.49
N GLU A 176 -5.71 -1.28 -15.45
CA GLU A 176 -6.37 0.01 -15.18
C GLU A 176 -7.77 -0.15 -14.56
N VAL A 177 -8.47 -1.24 -14.87
CA VAL A 177 -9.80 -1.52 -14.31
C VAL A 177 -9.66 -1.85 -12.82
N SER A 178 -8.73 -2.70 -12.46
CA SER A 178 -8.45 -3.06 -11.06
C SER A 178 -8.00 -1.85 -10.25
N LEU A 179 -7.18 -0.97 -10.83
CA LEU A 179 -6.79 0.30 -10.22
C LEU A 179 -8.02 1.20 -10.00
N TYR A 180 -8.82 1.42 -11.04
CA TYR A 180 -10.02 2.27 -10.93
C TYR A 180 -10.98 1.75 -9.86
N VAL A 181 -11.27 0.45 -9.85
CA VAL A 181 -12.17 -0.18 -8.86
C VAL A 181 -11.62 0.03 -7.45
N ALA A 182 -10.33 -0.16 -7.24
CA ALA A 182 -9.69 0.05 -5.94
C ALA A 182 -9.80 1.52 -5.48
N LEU A 183 -9.46 2.48 -6.34
CA LEU A 183 -9.53 3.90 -6.04
C LEU A 183 -10.98 4.38 -5.85
N TYR A 184 -11.92 3.84 -6.62
CA TYR A 184 -13.35 4.11 -6.45
C TYR A 184 -13.83 3.65 -5.06
N GLN A 185 -13.53 2.42 -4.67
CA GLN A 185 -13.85 1.90 -3.34
C GLN A 185 -13.18 2.74 -2.24
N ALA A 186 -11.89 3.03 -2.40
CA ALA A 186 -11.14 3.85 -1.45
C ALA A 186 -11.80 5.20 -1.20
N THR A 187 -12.23 5.90 -2.26
CA THR A 187 -12.84 7.25 -2.15
C THR A 187 -14.31 7.20 -1.76
N LYS A 188 -15.12 6.43 -2.48
CA LYS A 188 -16.59 6.49 -2.33
C LYS A 188 -17.07 5.76 -1.07
N VAL A 189 -16.39 4.67 -0.69
CA VAL A 189 -16.76 3.85 0.47
C VAL A 189 -15.92 4.23 1.70
N TYR A 190 -14.60 4.19 1.58
CA TYR A 190 -13.67 4.36 2.70
C TYR A 190 -13.19 5.80 2.90
N ARG A 191 -13.73 6.75 2.12
CA ARG A 191 -13.45 8.20 2.27
C ARG A 191 -11.98 8.58 2.21
N ALA A 192 -11.17 7.77 1.55
CA ALA A 192 -9.77 8.11 1.31
C ALA A 192 -9.68 9.33 0.37
N THR A 193 -8.68 10.16 0.60
CA THR A 193 -8.32 11.29 -0.25
C THR A 193 -7.27 10.86 -1.26
N LEU A 194 -7.57 10.94 -2.55
CA LEU A 194 -6.58 10.69 -3.59
C LEU A 194 -5.72 11.94 -3.80
N ILE A 195 -4.42 11.72 -4.02
CA ILE A 195 -3.45 12.76 -4.37
C ILE A 195 -2.86 12.35 -5.72
N GLU A 196 -2.71 13.30 -6.64
CA GLU A 196 -2.20 12.97 -7.97
C GLU A 196 -0.83 12.29 -7.92
N LYS A 197 0.10 12.86 -7.11
CA LYS A 197 1.49 12.39 -7.02
C LYS A 197 1.99 12.33 -5.58
N ALA A 198 2.82 11.33 -5.30
CA ALA A 198 3.51 11.17 -4.02
C ALA A 198 4.45 12.37 -3.71
N GLU A 199 5.00 12.97 -4.76
CA GLU A 199 5.81 14.17 -4.70
C GLU A 199 5.06 15.39 -4.17
N ASN A 200 3.75 15.36 -4.19
CA ASN A 200 2.87 16.46 -3.75
C ASN A 200 2.36 16.30 -2.31
N VAL A 201 2.80 15.24 -1.63
CA VAL A 201 2.58 15.09 -0.19
C VAL A 201 3.69 15.85 0.55
N GLU A 202 3.29 16.83 1.37
CA GLU A 202 4.19 17.59 2.23
C GLU A 202 3.90 17.30 3.70
N PHE A 203 4.96 17.30 4.51
CA PHE A 203 4.86 17.10 5.96
C PHE A 203 5.35 18.37 6.68
N GLU A 204 4.60 18.81 7.67
CA GLU A 204 4.90 20.02 8.48
C GLU A 204 4.97 19.73 9.97
#